data_0cc5f8c1c39aa592d5cdb6f2894a4e4a
#
_entry.id   0cc5f8c1c39aa592d5cdb6f2894a4e4a
#
_cell.length_a   1.000
_cell.length_b   1.000
_cell.length_c   1.000
_cell.angle_alpha   90.00
_cell.angle_beta   90.00
_cell.angle_gamma   90.00
#
_symmetry.space_group_name_H-M   'P 1'
#
loop_
_entity.id
_entity.type
_entity.pdbx_description
1 polymer ?
#
loop_
_entity_poly.entity_id
_entity_poly.type
_entity_poly.pdbx_seq_one_letter_code
_entity_poly.pdbx_strand_id
1 'polypeptide(L)'
;MPKKCIVLIGTLNTKGEEIGYLKELILKRGHRPFIIDIGAGGKARLEADITAAEVARAAGAEIEKLWDSRERQKVTELMIKGAVSKLVVLCRTGEVEGMISIGGMTSTVMASSIMREIPYSIPKLIVSSAASMPGSNRYFGPTGITMMHSLVDVGGLNSLLKAQLNRAAGAICGMVNDEIQPVLGEQKPMVAMSVYGYVENCARTINEALTGKYEVIRFHATGMPEITMEKLIEEGFFSGVIDLVPSSITNEKFSGSRVSWKRRLEVAGEKGIPQVVAPAGVNTISRVGFTAEELAPELKLRKHFFMEELRVTVWLNTQELEEMASIYAEKLNKAEGPTKFLIPKRGWISIEKEGSQFFDPQNVQAFVGKLKEKLKAEIEVREVDANIDDPIFARAIVEAFEEVMRLKQDSEGRK
;
A
#
# COMPACT_ATOMS: atom_id res chain seq x y z
N MET A 1 30.54 -5.98 13.32
CA MET A 1 29.54 -5.70 12.29
C MET A 1 29.87 -4.36 11.64
N PRO A 2 29.63 -4.16 10.33
CA PRO A 2 29.84 -2.86 9.69
C PRO A 2 28.90 -1.81 10.32
N LYS A 3 29.38 -0.55 10.38
CA LYS A 3 28.58 0.55 10.90
C LYS A 3 27.43 0.85 9.93
N LYS A 4 26.19 0.59 10.33
CA LYS A 4 24.98 0.92 9.57
C LYS A 4 24.58 2.35 9.81
N CYS A 5 24.07 3.03 8.77
CA CYS A 5 23.55 4.40 8.88
C CYS A 5 22.07 4.40 9.25
N ILE A 6 21.74 5.02 10.38
CA ILE A 6 20.37 5.19 10.86
C ILE A 6 20.00 6.66 10.84
N VAL A 7 19.00 7.02 10.02
CA VAL A 7 18.48 8.38 9.92
C VAL A 7 17.56 8.68 11.12
N LEU A 8 17.82 9.78 11.81
CA LEU A 8 16.97 10.35 12.84
C LEU A 8 16.18 11.51 12.23
N ILE A 9 14.87 11.37 12.13
CA ILE A 9 13.97 12.39 11.60
C ILE A 9 13.33 13.13 12.76
N GLY A 10 13.52 14.45 12.88
CA GLY A 10 12.92 15.19 13.98
C GLY A 10 12.72 16.68 13.72
N THR A 11 11.84 17.29 14.52
CA THR A 11 11.66 18.73 14.62
C THR A 11 12.62 19.29 15.66
N LEU A 12 13.85 19.63 15.26
CA LEU A 12 14.94 19.91 16.19
C LEU A 12 14.77 21.20 17.01
N ASN A 13 13.90 22.09 16.57
CA ASN A 13 13.51 23.25 17.37
C ASN A 13 12.73 22.88 18.64
N THR A 14 12.03 21.72 18.66
CA THR A 14 11.21 21.27 19.79
C THR A 14 11.67 19.92 20.38
N LYS A 15 12.33 19.07 19.61
CA LYS A 15 12.73 17.70 19.97
C LYS A 15 14.24 17.46 19.89
N GLY A 16 15.03 18.55 19.88
CA GLY A 16 16.48 18.45 19.77
C GLY A 16 17.13 17.66 20.90
N GLU A 17 16.61 17.76 22.13
CA GLU A 17 17.14 17.04 23.29
C GLU A 17 16.89 15.52 23.16
N GLU A 18 15.67 15.12 22.79
CA GLU A 18 15.28 13.72 22.61
C GLU A 18 16.01 13.06 21.43
N ILE A 19 16.15 13.78 20.32
CA ILE A 19 16.93 13.32 19.17
C ILE A 19 18.41 13.21 19.51
N GLY A 20 18.96 14.16 20.25
CA GLY A 20 20.34 14.09 20.76
C GLY A 20 20.58 12.87 21.64
N TYR A 21 19.64 12.56 22.52
CA TYR A 21 19.71 11.35 23.34
C TYR A 21 19.65 10.07 22.49
N LEU A 22 18.76 9.98 21.50
CA LEU A 22 18.72 8.88 20.57
C LEU A 22 20.02 8.74 19.76
N LYS A 23 20.60 9.85 19.29
CA LYS A 23 21.91 9.86 18.63
C LYS A 23 22.96 9.14 19.45
N GLU A 24 23.09 9.51 20.72
CA GLU A 24 24.06 8.89 21.64
C GLU A 24 23.80 7.39 21.86
N LEU A 25 22.54 6.99 21.96
CA LEU A 25 22.15 5.58 22.10
C LEU A 25 22.51 4.74 20.87
N ILE A 26 22.36 5.29 19.67
CA ILE A 26 22.72 4.65 18.41
C ILE A 26 24.23 4.54 18.25
N LEU A 27 24.97 5.62 18.57
CA LEU A 27 26.45 5.63 18.60
C LEU A 27 26.99 4.56 19.55
N LYS A 28 26.46 4.46 20.77
CA LYS A 28 26.86 3.43 21.77
C LYS A 28 26.61 2.00 21.28
N ARG A 29 25.71 1.79 20.31
CA ARG A 29 25.44 0.48 19.71
C ARG A 29 26.26 0.23 18.43
N GLY A 30 27.19 1.13 18.10
CA GLY A 30 28.14 0.95 17.02
C GLY A 30 27.67 1.39 15.64
N HIS A 31 26.50 2.04 15.55
CA HIS A 31 25.95 2.54 14.29
C HIS A 31 26.22 4.03 14.07
N ARG A 32 26.03 4.51 12.85
CA ARG A 32 26.19 5.92 12.45
C ARG A 32 24.83 6.61 12.43
N PRO A 33 24.52 7.50 13.38
CA PRO A 33 23.35 8.35 13.29
C PRO A 33 23.54 9.41 12.20
N PHE A 34 22.48 9.72 11.47
CA PHE A 34 22.39 10.77 10.47
C PHE A 34 21.12 11.58 10.74
N ILE A 35 21.24 12.87 11.02
CA ILE A 35 20.12 13.68 11.50
C ILE A 35 19.57 14.55 10.39
N ILE A 36 18.25 14.49 10.15
CA ILE A 36 17.52 15.41 9.29
C ILE A 36 16.53 16.24 10.11
N ASP A 37 16.63 17.57 10.02
CA ASP A 37 15.73 18.50 10.66
C ASP A 37 14.53 18.82 9.75
N ILE A 38 13.34 18.45 10.21
CA ILE A 38 12.07 18.76 9.54
C ILE A 38 11.27 19.85 10.27
N GLY A 39 11.89 20.55 11.22
CA GLY A 39 11.26 21.59 12.02
C GLY A 39 11.15 22.92 11.26
N ALA A 40 9.96 23.52 11.25
CA ALA A 40 9.72 24.84 10.64
C ALA A 40 9.11 25.84 11.65
N GLY A 41 9.41 25.68 12.95
CA GLY A 41 8.90 26.53 14.01
C GLY A 41 9.97 27.32 14.78
N GLY A 42 11.12 27.60 14.15
CA GLY A 42 12.22 28.32 14.76
C GLY A 42 13.55 27.59 14.67
N LYS A 43 14.59 28.11 15.33
CA LYS A 43 15.95 27.58 15.27
C LYS A 43 16.07 26.19 15.90
N ALA A 44 16.86 25.34 15.25
CA ALA A 44 17.22 24.02 15.77
C ALA A 44 18.03 24.14 17.09
N ARG A 45 17.79 23.19 18.01
CA ARG A 45 18.51 23.04 19.29
C ARG A 45 19.60 21.96 19.23
N LEU A 46 19.77 21.34 18.08
CA LEU A 46 20.76 20.31 17.81
C LEU A 46 21.25 20.51 16.39
N GLU A 47 22.51 20.24 16.14
CA GLU A 47 23.09 20.24 14.79
C GLU A 47 22.58 19.05 13.99
N ALA A 48 22.21 19.30 12.72
CA ALA A 48 21.70 18.30 11.78
C ALA A 48 22.65 18.12 10.61
N ASP A 49 22.72 16.90 10.06
CA ASP A 49 23.43 16.60 8.84
C ASP A 49 22.70 17.18 7.61
N ILE A 50 21.35 17.23 7.65
CA ILE A 50 20.54 18.01 6.72
C ILE A 50 19.68 18.97 7.54
N THR A 51 19.91 20.25 7.35
CA THR A 51 19.25 21.32 8.09
C THR A 51 17.83 21.57 7.60
N ALA A 52 16.97 22.16 8.43
CA ALA A 52 15.62 22.57 8.03
C ALA A 52 15.63 23.55 6.84
N ALA A 53 16.66 24.39 6.74
CA ALA A 53 16.84 25.29 5.60
C ALA A 53 17.11 24.55 4.28
N GLU A 54 17.90 23.47 4.31
CA GLU A 54 18.16 22.63 3.15
C GLU A 54 16.92 21.82 2.76
N VAL A 55 16.15 21.35 3.75
CA VAL A 55 14.86 20.68 3.54
C VAL A 55 13.86 21.65 2.87
N ALA A 56 13.70 22.86 3.41
CA ALA A 56 12.81 23.87 2.83
C ALA A 56 13.21 24.22 1.38
N ARG A 57 14.52 24.43 1.14
CA ARG A 57 15.07 24.75 -0.19
C ARG A 57 14.81 23.61 -1.20
N ALA A 58 14.91 22.37 -0.77
CA ALA A 58 14.59 21.20 -1.61
C ALA A 58 13.12 21.15 -2.04
N ALA A 59 12.23 21.78 -1.29
CA ALA A 59 10.82 21.97 -1.64
C ALA A 59 10.53 23.28 -2.41
N GLY A 60 11.55 24.10 -2.67
CA GLY A 60 11.42 25.42 -3.33
C GLY A 60 10.98 26.54 -2.38
N ALA A 61 11.27 26.43 -1.08
CA ALA A 61 10.91 27.40 -0.07
C ALA A 61 12.14 27.92 0.71
N GLU A 62 11.98 29.07 1.38
CA GLU A 62 12.95 29.65 2.31
C GLU A 62 12.43 29.42 3.73
N ILE A 63 13.29 28.88 4.61
CA ILE A 63 12.88 28.46 5.96
C ILE A 63 12.39 29.62 6.81
N GLU A 64 12.98 30.80 6.68
CA GLU A 64 12.62 32.01 7.41
C GLU A 64 11.17 32.44 7.10
N LYS A 65 10.75 32.31 5.85
CA LYS A 65 9.35 32.59 5.44
C LYS A 65 8.36 31.57 6.00
N LEU A 66 8.81 30.35 6.28
CA LEU A 66 7.98 29.29 6.87
C LEU A 66 7.79 29.48 8.37
N TRP A 67 8.75 30.04 9.11
CA TRP A 67 8.66 30.25 10.56
C TRP A 67 7.47 31.13 10.94
N ASP A 68 7.23 32.20 10.19
CA ASP A 68 6.18 33.19 10.48
C ASP A 68 4.85 32.86 9.76
N SER A 69 4.83 31.81 8.96
CA SER A 69 3.63 31.43 8.21
C SER A 69 2.51 30.95 9.13
N ARG A 70 1.29 31.48 8.89
CA ARG A 70 0.05 31.00 9.54
C ARG A 70 -0.54 29.77 8.83
N GLU A 71 -0.10 29.45 7.62
CA GLU A 71 -0.57 28.31 6.80
C GLU A 71 0.13 27.02 7.22
N ARG A 72 -0.10 26.55 8.46
CA ARG A 72 0.62 25.42 9.06
C ARG A 72 0.56 24.14 8.24
N GLN A 73 -0.55 23.86 7.59
CA GLN A 73 -0.68 22.69 6.72
C GLN A 73 0.29 22.77 5.53
N LYS A 74 0.33 23.89 4.82
CA LYS A 74 1.24 24.12 3.70
C LYS A 74 2.72 24.04 4.09
N VAL A 75 3.07 24.60 5.25
CA VAL A 75 4.41 24.49 5.82
C VAL A 75 4.78 23.01 6.03
N THR A 76 3.89 22.24 6.65
CA THR A 76 4.08 20.81 6.87
C THR A 76 4.27 20.05 5.57
N GLU A 77 3.46 20.30 4.56
CA GLU A 77 3.54 19.68 3.23
C GLU A 77 4.88 20.00 2.53
N LEU A 78 5.34 21.25 2.60
CA LEU A 78 6.63 21.64 2.04
C LEU A 78 7.80 20.94 2.74
N MET A 79 7.82 20.89 4.06
CA MET A 79 8.87 20.21 4.81
C MET A 79 8.89 18.70 4.55
N ILE A 80 7.72 18.05 4.45
CA ILE A 80 7.61 16.64 4.03
C ILE A 80 8.20 16.46 2.64
N LYS A 81 7.76 17.25 1.65
CA LYS A 81 8.24 17.18 0.26
C LYS A 81 9.76 17.33 0.17
N GLY A 82 10.32 18.31 0.88
CA GLY A 82 11.75 18.54 0.88
C GLY A 82 12.55 17.40 1.52
N ALA A 83 12.07 16.88 2.66
CA ALA A 83 12.69 15.74 3.33
C ALA A 83 12.65 14.47 2.47
N VAL A 84 11.51 14.17 1.83
CA VAL A 84 11.37 13.04 0.90
C VAL A 84 12.38 13.16 -0.24
N SER A 85 12.48 14.33 -0.88
CA SER A 85 13.39 14.51 -2.01
C SER A 85 14.86 14.26 -1.64
N LYS A 86 15.28 14.61 -0.42
CA LYS A 86 16.63 14.36 0.09
C LYS A 86 16.83 12.87 0.44
N LEU A 87 15.89 12.29 1.18
CA LEU A 87 16.03 10.92 1.69
C LEU A 87 15.92 9.86 0.59
N VAL A 88 15.07 10.05 -0.41
CA VAL A 88 14.96 9.10 -1.55
C VAL A 88 16.29 8.98 -2.29
N VAL A 89 17.04 10.08 -2.44
CA VAL A 89 18.37 10.03 -3.06
C VAL A 89 19.33 9.20 -2.21
N LEU A 90 19.41 9.47 -0.90
CA LEU A 90 20.28 8.74 0.02
C LEU A 90 19.94 7.24 0.12
N CYS A 91 18.65 6.90 0.03
CA CYS A 91 18.23 5.50 0.00
C CYS A 91 18.65 4.79 -1.29
N ARG A 92 18.55 5.47 -2.45
CA ARG A 92 18.96 4.92 -3.75
C ARG A 92 20.46 4.70 -3.86
N THR A 93 21.26 5.52 -3.18
CA THR A 93 22.72 5.35 -3.12
C THR A 93 23.17 4.33 -2.08
N GLY A 94 22.24 3.74 -1.32
CA GLY A 94 22.55 2.75 -0.28
C GLY A 94 23.17 3.36 0.97
N GLU A 95 23.04 4.68 1.16
CA GLU A 95 23.61 5.37 2.31
C GLU A 95 22.78 5.27 3.59
N VAL A 96 21.54 4.75 3.48
CA VAL A 96 20.58 4.66 4.61
C VAL A 96 20.14 3.21 4.79
N GLU A 97 20.33 2.68 5.99
CA GLU A 97 19.94 1.32 6.31
C GLU A 97 18.82 1.24 7.36
N GLY A 98 18.43 2.36 7.96
CA GLY A 98 17.29 2.41 8.89
C GLY A 98 16.84 3.84 9.19
N MET A 99 15.62 4.00 9.69
CA MET A 99 15.06 5.30 10.05
C MET A 99 14.33 5.25 11.38
N ILE A 100 14.52 6.29 12.20
CA ILE A 100 13.80 6.46 13.46
C ILE A 100 13.34 7.91 13.62
N SER A 101 12.14 8.10 14.17
CA SER A 101 11.62 9.40 14.57
C SER A 101 11.01 9.36 15.97
N ILE A 102 10.92 10.53 16.60
CA ILE A 102 10.22 10.70 17.88
C ILE A 102 9.42 11.99 17.89
N GLY A 103 8.24 11.93 18.50
CA GLY A 103 7.46 13.14 18.79
C GLY A 103 6.00 12.93 19.14
N GLY A 104 5.27 14.04 19.17
CA GLY A 104 3.81 14.08 19.29
C GLY A 104 3.12 13.96 17.94
N MET A 105 1.85 14.43 17.87
CA MET A 105 0.99 14.32 16.68
C MET A 105 1.65 14.84 15.40
N THR A 106 2.09 16.10 15.38
CA THR A 106 2.65 16.74 14.17
C THR A 106 3.91 16.02 13.68
N SER A 107 4.84 15.69 14.59
CA SER A 107 6.06 14.96 14.23
C SER A 107 5.74 13.57 13.70
N THR A 108 4.72 12.89 14.26
CA THR A 108 4.27 11.57 13.80
C THR A 108 3.69 11.65 12.39
N VAL A 109 2.83 12.63 12.12
CA VAL A 109 2.26 12.84 10.77
C VAL A 109 3.36 13.13 9.75
N MET A 110 4.29 14.01 10.08
CA MET A 110 5.40 14.35 9.17
C MET A 110 6.31 13.13 8.93
N ALA A 111 6.80 12.50 9.99
CA ALA A 111 7.69 11.35 9.89
C ALA A 111 7.04 10.17 9.15
N SER A 112 5.79 9.85 9.46
CA SER A 112 5.09 8.77 8.77
C SER A 112 4.86 9.08 7.29
N SER A 113 4.55 10.34 6.94
CA SER A 113 4.39 10.76 5.54
C SER A 113 5.71 10.66 4.77
N ILE A 114 6.83 11.03 5.39
CA ILE A 114 8.17 10.88 4.81
C ILE A 114 8.51 9.38 4.65
N MET A 115 8.37 8.60 5.71
CA MET A 115 8.74 7.17 5.74
C MET A 115 7.91 6.31 4.79
N ARG A 116 6.70 6.73 4.42
CA ARG A 116 5.86 6.05 3.42
C ARG A 116 6.41 6.12 1.99
N GLU A 117 7.28 7.09 1.70
CA GLU A 117 7.93 7.25 0.40
C GLU A 117 9.30 6.55 0.32
N ILE A 118 9.70 5.88 1.40
CA ILE A 118 10.99 5.19 1.51
C ILE A 118 10.80 3.69 1.27
N PRO A 119 11.70 3.02 0.54
CA PRO A 119 11.61 1.60 0.20
C PRO A 119 11.26 0.70 1.38
N TYR A 120 10.47 -0.36 1.11
CA TYR A 120 10.03 -1.31 2.14
C TYR A 120 11.22 -1.99 2.86
N SER A 121 12.28 -2.27 2.14
CA SER A 121 13.49 -2.93 2.67
C SER A 121 14.20 -2.15 3.79
N ILE A 122 13.95 -0.84 3.92
CA ILE A 122 14.56 -0.02 4.98
C ILE A 122 13.68 -0.04 6.23
N PRO A 123 14.18 -0.57 7.37
CA PRO A 123 13.48 -0.56 8.64
C PRO A 123 13.09 0.85 9.11
N LYS A 124 11.85 1.01 9.59
CA LYS A 124 11.29 2.30 9.99
C LYS A 124 10.62 2.19 11.34
N LEU A 125 10.99 3.07 12.28
CA LEU A 125 10.41 3.12 13.61
C LEU A 125 10.03 4.54 14.01
N ILE A 126 8.82 4.71 14.57
CA ILE A 126 8.35 5.99 15.11
C ILE A 126 8.00 5.78 16.58
N VAL A 127 8.62 6.56 17.47
CA VAL A 127 8.22 6.67 18.88
C VAL A 127 7.25 7.84 19.01
N SER A 128 6.00 7.58 19.42
CA SER A 128 4.95 8.58 19.38
C SER A 128 4.06 8.58 20.59
N SER A 129 3.75 9.78 21.12
CA SER A 129 2.69 9.95 22.12
C SER A 129 1.29 9.86 21.49
N ALA A 130 1.19 9.97 20.17
CA ALA A 130 -0.06 9.83 19.41
C ALA A 130 -0.34 8.38 18.95
N ALA A 131 0.52 7.42 19.30
CA ALA A 131 0.38 6.03 18.85
C ALA A 131 -0.92 5.35 19.28
N SER A 132 -1.49 5.75 20.42
CA SER A 132 -2.73 5.20 20.97
C SER A 132 -3.99 6.01 20.63
N MET A 133 -3.87 7.07 19.83
CA MET A 133 -5.02 7.91 19.48
C MET A 133 -5.94 7.23 18.47
N PRO A 134 -7.27 7.46 18.54
CA PRO A 134 -8.20 7.01 17.51
C PRO A 134 -7.75 7.46 16.11
N GLY A 135 -7.75 6.54 15.15
CA GLY A 135 -7.31 6.81 13.77
C GLY A 135 -5.78 6.78 13.57
N SER A 136 -5.00 6.41 14.58
CA SER A 136 -3.53 6.27 14.47
C SER A 136 -3.09 5.30 13.38
N ASN A 137 -3.93 4.33 13.01
CA ASN A 137 -3.72 3.42 11.89
C ASN A 137 -3.45 4.14 10.55
N ARG A 138 -3.93 5.36 10.38
CA ARG A 138 -3.66 6.19 9.19
C ARG A 138 -2.21 6.62 9.07
N TYR A 139 -1.46 6.63 10.18
CA TYR A 139 -0.04 7.00 10.18
C TYR A 139 0.87 5.87 9.69
N PHE A 140 0.48 4.61 9.90
CA PHE A 140 1.31 3.48 9.47
C PHE A 140 1.41 3.40 7.94
N GLY A 141 0.30 3.63 7.26
CA GLY A 141 0.25 3.42 5.82
C GLY A 141 0.62 1.98 5.42
N PRO A 142 0.76 1.71 4.14
CA PRO A 142 1.09 0.38 3.61
C PRO A 142 2.61 0.14 3.50
N THR A 143 3.44 0.52 4.46
CA THR A 143 4.90 0.62 4.28
C THR A 143 5.75 0.12 5.45
N GLY A 144 5.31 -0.88 6.19
CA GLY A 144 6.14 -1.54 7.21
C GLY A 144 6.69 -0.61 8.31
N ILE A 145 6.00 0.48 8.64
CA ILE A 145 6.38 1.37 9.74
C ILE A 145 6.04 0.70 11.07
N THR A 146 7.03 0.55 11.95
CA THR A 146 6.83 0.14 13.33
C THR A 146 6.49 1.36 14.18
N MET A 147 5.39 1.31 14.95
CA MET A 147 5.00 2.38 15.87
C MET A 147 5.20 1.93 17.31
N MET A 148 5.93 2.72 18.09
CA MET A 148 6.14 2.49 19.51
C MET A 148 5.50 3.62 20.31
N HIS A 149 4.61 3.29 21.26
CA HIS A 149 4.04 4.29 22.15
C HIS A 149 5.10 4.84 23.12
N SER A 150 5.19 6.16 23.26
CA SER A 150 6.17 6.80 24.14
C SER A 150 5.85 6.64 25.64
N LEU A 151 4.65 6.19 25.99
CA LEU A 151 4.07 6.05 27.33
C LEU A 151 3.78 7.38 28.02
N VAL A 152 4.57 8.39 27.76
CA VAL A 152 4.47 9.75 28.32
C VAL A 152 4.53 10.77 27.18
N ASP A 153 4.18 12.00 27.47
CA ASP A 153 4.39 13.08 26.50
C ASP A 153 5.87 13.25 26.16
N VAL A 154 6.13 13.64 24.91
CA VAL A 154 7.46 13.89 24.38
C VAL A 154 7.76 15.39 24.53
N GLY A 155 8.10 15.78 25.74
CA GLY A 155 8.39 17.17 26.12
C GLY A 155 9.50 17.25 27.17
N GLY A 156 10.74 16.97 26.76
CA GLY A 156 11.90 16.87 27.64
C GLY A 156 12.17 15.44 28.13
N LEU A 157 13.43 15.17 28.47
CA LEU A 157 13.91 13.85 28.89
C LEU A 157 13.59 13.58 30.36
N ASN A 158 12.70 12.64 30.61
CA ASN A 158 12.47 12.06 31.94
C ASN A 158 12.88 10.58 31.96
N SER A 159 12.89 9.93 33.11
CA SER A 159 13.35 8.55 33.29
C SER A 159 12.51 7.54 32.45
N LEU A 160 11.21 7.73 32.37
CA LEU A 160 10.33 6.85 31.58
C LEU A 160 10.58 6.99 30.08
N LEU A 161 10.68 8.23 29.59
CA LEU A 161 10.98 8.49 28.18
C LEU A 161 12.39 7.97 27.81
N LYS A 162 13.40 8.19 28.67
CA LYS A 162 14.75 7.64 28.47
C LYS A 162 14.74 6.11 28.36
N ALA A 163 13.99 5.42 29.21
CA ALA A 163 13.85 3.96 29.14
C ALA A 163 13.21 3.54 27.81
N GLN A 164 12.18 4.24 27.36
CA GLN A 164 11.50 3.94 26.11
C GLN A 164 12.39 4.23 24.89
N LEU A 165 13.14 5.33 24.88
CA LEU A 165 14.10 5.65 23.84
C LEU A 165 15.25 4.64 23.76
N ASN A 166 15.68 4.12 24.92
CA ASN A 166 16.70 3.07 24.96
C ASN A 166 16.19 1.76 24.29
N ARG A 167 14.91 1.40 24.52
CA ARG A 167 14.25 0.27 23.83
C ARG A 167 14.11 0.54 22.34
N ALA A 168 13.70 1.75 21.95
CA ALA A 168 13.55 2.13 20.55
C ALA A 168 14.89 2.09 19.79
N ALA A 169 15.96 2.59 20.40
CA ALA A 169 17.31 2.49 19.84
C ALA A 169 17.76 1.04 19.71
N GLY A 170 17.46 0.19 20.71
CA GLY A 170 17.70 -1.26 20.61
C GLY A 170 16.93 -1.92 19.46
N ALA A 171 15.66 -1.57 19.31
CA ALA A 171 14.80 -2.10 18.26
C ALA A 171 15.33 -1.72 16.87
N ILE A 172 15.55 -0.43 16.58
CA ILE A 172 16.01 -0.02 15.25
C ILE A 172 17.42 -0.57 14.93
N CYS A 173 18.33 -0.59 15.91
CA CYS A 173 19.65 -1.18 15.71
C CYS A 173 19.58 -2.70 15.45
N GLY A 174 18.67 -3.41 16.13
CA GLY A 174 18.40 -4.82 15.85
C GLY A 174 17.86 -5.01 14.43
N MET A 175 16.85 -4.25 14.05
CA MET A 175 16.24 -4.30 12.70
C MET A 175 17.24 -4.09 11.56
N VAL A 176 18.21 -3.19 11.72
CA VAL A 176 19.22 -2.93 10.69
C VAL A 176 20.36 -3.95 10.70
N ASN A 177 20.55 -4.66 11.81
CA ASN A 177 21.56 -5.71 11.92
C ASN A 177 21.05 -7.07 11.43
N ASP A 178 19.76 -7.33 11.54
CA ASP A 178 19.18 -8.44 10.82
C ASP A 178 19.39 -8.17 9.33
N GLU A 179 20.40 -8.83 8.79
CA GLU A 179 20.45 -9.00 7.37
C GLU A 179 19.14 -9.73 7.03
N ILE A 180 18.15 -8.96 6.56
CA ILE A 180 17.13 -9.55 5.70
C ILE A 180 17.99 -10.09 4.55
N GLN A 181 18.48 -11.31 4.72
CA GLN A 181 18.82 -12.19 3.60
C GLN A 181 17.66 -11.95 2.66
N PRO A 182 17.89 -11.37 1.48
CA PRO A 182 16.75 -11.15 0.61
C PRO A 182 16.03 -12.48 0.61
N VAL A 183 14.76 -12.46 1.03
CA VAL A 183 13.85 -13.61 0.89
C VAL A 183 13.89 -14.10 -0.56
N LEU A 184 14.62 -13.43 -1.39
CA LEU A 184 14.95 -13.54 -2.80
C LEU A 184 16.15 -14.44 -3.15
N GLY A 185 16.88 -15.01 -2.19
CA GLY A 185 18.00 -15.92 -2.48
C GLY A 185 17.49 -17.33 -2.75
N GLU A 186 17.87 -17.95 -3.87
CA GLU A 186 17.56 -19.34 -4.29
C GLU A 186 16.06 -19.71 -4.31
N GLN A 187 15.16 -18.76 -4.14
CA GLN A 187 13.74 -18.97 -3.99
C GLN A 187 13.01 -18.72 -5.32
N LYS A 188 11.84 -19.34 -5.40
CA LYS A 188 10.96 -19.23 -6.56
C LYS A 188 10.58 -17.78 -6.83
N PRO A 189 10.36 -17.39 -8.11
CA PRO A 189 9.85 -16.05 -8.42
C PRO A 189 8.56 -15.78 -7.65
N MET A 190 8.46 -14.57 -7.04
CA MET A 190 7.28 -14.18 -6.27
C MET A 190 6.15 -13.69 -7.19
N VAL A 191 4.93 -14.07 -6.85
CA VAL A 191 3.69 -13.67 -7.53
C VAL A 191 2.77 -13.00 -6.54
N ALA A 192 2.33 -11.78 -6.81
CA ALA A 192 1.35 -11.09 -5.98
C ALA A 192 -0.07 -11.57 -6.34
N MET A 193 -0.91 -11.87 -5.34
CA MET A 193 -2.29 -12.26 -5.57
C MET A 193 -3.23 -11.50 -4.61
N SER A 194 -4.19 -10.73 -5.17
CA SER A 194 -5.24 -10.11 -4.37
C SER A 194 -6.36 -11.10 -4.06
N VAL A 195 -6.81 -11.15 -2.80
CA VAL A 195 -7.80 -12.13 -2.32
C VAL A 195 -8.77 -11.55 -1.32
N TYR A 196 -9.92 -12.20 -1.14
CA TYR A 196 -10.82 -12.01 0.01
C TYR A 196 -11.74 -13.23 0.16
N GLY A 197 -12.55 -13.29 1.24
CA GLY A 197 -13.30 -14.49 1.59
C GLY A 197 -14.21 -15.08 0.51
N TYR A 198 -14.75 -14.25 -0.41
CA TYR A 198 -15.64 -14.73 -1.48
C TYR A 198 -14.93 -15.41 -2.66
N VAL A 199 -13.58 -15.44 -2.68
CA VAL A 199 -12.77 -16.12 -3.70
C VAL A 199 -11.76 -17.10 -3.08
N GLU A 200 -11.98 -17.51 -1.84
CA GLU A 200 -11.00 -18.28 -1.07
C GLU A 200 -10.70 -19.65 -1.69
N ASN A 201 -11.72 -20.37 -2.21
CA ASN A 201 -11.49 -21.67 -2.86
C ASN A 201 -10.69 -21.50 -4.16
N CYS A 202 -11.02 -20.47 -4.96
CA CYS A 202 -10.26 -20.13 -6.16
C CYS A 202 -8.80 -19.81 -5.81
N ALA A 203 -8.57 -18.90 -4.84
CA ALA A 203 -7.23 -18.50 -4.43
C ALA A 203 -6.40 -19.66 -3.89
N ARG A 204 -7.00 -20.55 -3.12
CA ARG A 204 -6.34 -21.76 -2.62
C ARG A 204 -5.94 -22.70 -3.76
N THR A 205 -6.83 -22.96 -4.69
CA THR A 205 -6.56 -23.82 -5.86
C THR A 205 -5.44 -23.25 -6.72
N ILE A 206 -5.43 -21.93 -6.96
CA ILE A 206 -4.35 -21.24 -7.69
C ILE A 206 -3.02 -21.39 -6.93
N ASN A 207 -3.02 -21.14 -5.62
CA ASN A 207 -1.82 -21.26 -4.81
C ASN A 207 -1.24 -22.67 -4.85
N GLU A 208 -2.07 -23.71 -4.68
CA GLU A 208 -1.68 -25.12 -4.77
C GLU A 208 -1.06 -25.45 -6.14
N ALA A 209 -1.65 -24.98 -7.22
CA ALA A 209 -1.16 -25.24 -8.58
C ALA A 209 0.18 -24.54 -8.87
N LEU A 210 0.41 -23.36 -8.32
CA LEU A 210 1.59 -22.54 -8.60
C LEU A 210 2.77 -22.79 -7.63
N THR A 211 2.51 -23.35 -6.43
CA THR A 211 3.53 -23.54 -5.36
C THR A 211 4.78 -24.29 -5.82
N GLY A 212 4.67 -25.17 -6.83
CA GLY A 212 5.82 -25.86 -7.42
C GLY A 212 6.85 -24.94 -8.10
N LYS A 213 6.37 -23.86 -8.72
CA LYS A 213 7.17 -22.94 -9.57
C LYS A 213 7.34 -21.55 -8.98
N TYR A 214 6.37 -21.07 -8.20
CA TYR A 214 6.29 -19.70 -7.70
C TYR A 214 6.03 -19.67 -6.20
N GLU A 215 6.41 -18.56 -5.55
CA GLU A 215 5.95 -18.17 -4.22
C GLU A 215 4.79 -17.19 -4.37
N VAL A 216 3.57 -17.60 -4.01
CA VAL A 216 2.37 -16.77 -4.13
C VAL A 216 2.15 -16.01 -2.83
N ILE A 217 2.28 -14.69 -2.90
CA ILE A 217 2.05 -13.76 -1.78
C ILE A 217 0.64 -13.21 -1.87
N ARG A 218 -0.17 -13.49 -0.85
CA ARG A 218 -1.59 -13.11 -0.82
C ARG A 218 -1.79 -11.78 -0.13
N PHE A 219 -2.54 -10.87 -0.77
CA PHE A 219 -2.93 -9.57 -0.24
C PHE A 219 -4.44 -9.51 -0.07
N HIS A 220 -4.91 -9.25 1.14
CA HIS A 220 -6.34 -9.20 1.42
C HIS A 220 -6.95 -7.89 0.88
N ALA A 221 -7.98 -7.99 0.03
CA ALA A 221 -8.60 -6.85 -0.66
C ALA A 221 -9.50 -6.02 0.28
N THR A 222 -8.89 -5.32 1.23
CA THR A 222 -9.54 -4.40 2.18
C THR A 222 -9.08 -2.95 2.04
N GLY A 223 -8.34 -2.63 0.97
CA GLY A 223 -7.82 -1.31 0.64
C GLY A 223 -6.33 -1.17 0.94
N MET A 224 -5.92 -1.07 2.20
CA MET A 224 -4.51 -0.86 2.56
C MET A 224 -3.56 -1.96 2.10
N PRO A 225 -3.88 -3.28 2.23
CA PRO A 225 -2.99 -4.32 1.70
C PRO A 225 -2.84 -4.30 0.19
N GLU A 226 -3.86 -3.86 -0.55
CA GLU A 226 -3.76 -3.70 -2.02
C GLU A 226 -2.82 -2.55 -2.37
N ILE A 227 -2.82 -1.46 -1.60
CA ILE A 227 -1.85 -0.37 -1.78
C ILE A 227 -0.42 -0.86 -1.48
N THR A 228 -0.24 -1.71 -0.44
CA THR A 228 1.04 -2.37 -0.17
C THR A 228 1.47 -3.24 -1.36
N MET A 229 0.57 -4.04 -1.91
CA MET A 229 0.82 -4.88 -3.09
C MET A 229 1.35 -4.04 -4.27
N GLU A 230 0.65 -2.97 -4.62
CA GLU A 230 1.06 -2.08 -5.71
C GLU A 230 2.43 -1.43 -5.47
N LYS A 231 2.72 -1.00 -4.25
CA LYS A 231 4.03 -0.42 -3.91
C LYS A 231 5.16 -1.46 -3.99
N LEU A 232 4.94 -2.67 -3.53
CA LEU A 232 5.92 -3.75 -3.66
C LEU A 232 6.11 -4.18 -5.12
N ILE A 233 5.05 -4.13 -5.95
CA ILE A 233 5.15 -4.30 -7.41
C ILE A 233 6.03 -3.18 -7.99
N GLU A 234 5.80 -1.93 -7.58
CA GLU A 234 6.60 -0.78 -8.02
C GLU A 234 8.08 -0.90 -7.64
N GLU A 235 8.37 -1.45 -6.47
CA GLU A 235 9.73 -1.72 -5.98
C GLU A 235 10.38 -2.95 -6.63
N GLY A 236 9.64 -3.75 -7.45
CA GLY A 236 10.19 -4.86 -8.22
C GLY A 236 10.25 -6.21 -7.48
N PHE A 237 9.46 -6.39 -6.42
CA PHE A 237 9.42 -7.65 -5.67
C PHE A 237 8.77 -8.80 -6.44
N PHE A 238 7.91 -8.51 -7.41
CA PHE A 238 7.08 -9.53 -8.06
C PHE A 238 7.42 -9.71 -9.54
N SER A 239 7.48 -10.98 -9.96
CA SER A 239 7.66 -11.38 -11.34
C SER A 239 6.34 -11.52 -12.11
N GLY A 240 5.20 -11.56 -11.41
CA GLY A 240 3.87 -11.67 -11.99
C GLY A 240 2.78 -11.27 -11.00
N VAL A 241 1.59 -10.97 -11.53
CA VAL A 241 0.44 -10.53 -10.72
C VAL A 241 -0.82 -11.32 -11.11
N ILE A 242 -1.55 -11.80 -10.11
CA ILE A 242 -2.89 -12.37 -10.24
C ILE A 242 -3.84 -11.49 -9.42
N ASP A 243 -4.52 -10.56 -10.07
CA ASP A 243 -5.43 -9.64 -9.40
C ASP A 243 -6.86 -10.16 -9.47
N LEU A 244 -7.23 -11.01 -8.50
CA LEU A 244 -8.58 -11.55 -8.45
C LEU A 244 -9.61 -10.52 -7.99
N VAL A 245 -9.20 -9.57 -7.14
CA VAL A 245 -10.12 -8.69 -6.41
C VAL A 245 -9.71 -7.21 -6.51
N PRO A 246 -9.83 -6.58 -7.69
CA PRO A 246 -9.49 -5.17 -7.86
C PRO A 246 -10.57 -4.20 -7.32
N SER A 247 -11.42 -4.64 -6.43
CA SER A 247 -12.65 -3.97 -5.96
C SER A 247 -12.45 -2.67 -5.19
N SER A 248 -11.24 -2.34 -4.74
CA SER A 248 -10.98 -1.06 -4.07
C SER A 248 -11.25 0.15 -4.97
N ILE A 249 -11.03 0.03 -6.28
CA ILE A 249 -11.33 1.08 -7.25
C ILE A 249 -12.83 1.41 -7.25
N THR A 250 -13.69 0.37 -7.30
CA THR A 250 -15.15 0.51 -7.23
C THR A 250 -15.58 1.14 -5.90
N ASN A 251 -15.00 0.66 -4.78
CA ASN A 251 -15.32 1.19 -3.47
C ASN A 251 -14.96 2.67 -3.33
N GLU A 252 -13.80 3.11 -3.81
CA GLU A 252 -13.41 4.52 -3.78
C GLU A 252 -14.34 5.38 -4.65
N LYS A 253 -14.65 4.92 -5.86
CA LYS A 253 -15.52 5.63 -6.81
C LYS A 253 -16.92 5.87 -6.26
N PHE A 254 -17.52 4.89 -5.60
CA PHE A 254 -18.88 4.94 -5.08
C PHE A 254 -18.93 5.02 -3.54
N SER A 255 -17.93 5.63 -2.93
CA SER A 255 -17.87 5.92 -1.49
C SER A 255 -18.05 4.70 -0.58
N GLY A 256 -17.55 3.55 -0.99
CA GLY A 256 -17.41 2.37 -0.14
C GLY A 256 -16.31 2.56 0.93
N SER A 257 -16.16 1.57 1.80
CA SER A 257 -15.23 1.65 2.94
C SER A 257 -13.78 1.26 2.59
N ARG A 258 -13.51 0.79 1.37
CA ARG A 258 -12.15 0.40 0.96
C ARG A 258 -11.49 1.55 0.23
N VAL A 259 -10.31 1.95 0.72
CA VAL A 259 -9.48 2.95 0.05
C VAL A 259 -8.73 2.33 -1.12
N SER A 260 -8.50 3.11 -2.17
CA SER A 260 -7.70 2.70 -3.32
C SER A 260 -6.53 3.66 -3.56
N TRP A 261 -5.50 3.19 -4.21
CA TRP A 261 -4.44 4.05 -4.70
C TRP A 261 -4.72 4.48 -6.13
N LYS A 262 -4.40 5.73 -6.47
CA LYS A 262 -4.65 6.26 -7.84
C LYS A 262 -4.08 5.37 -8.95
N ARG A 263 -2.90 4.73 -8.69
CA ARG A 263 -2.23 3.82 -9.64
C ARG A 263 -2.63 2.35 -9.49
N ARG A 264 -3.70 2.05 -8.72
CA ARG A 264 -4.24 0.71 -8.59
C ARG A 264 -4.55 0.13 -9.97
N LEU A 265 -4.07 -1.09 -10.27
CA LEU A 265 -4.22 -1.81 -11.54
C LEU A 265 -3.38 -1.25 -12.71
N GLU A 266 -2.49 -0.29 -12.45
CA GLU A 266 -1.64 0.33 -13.48
C GLU A 266 -0.18 -0.11 -13.37
N VAL A 267 0.34 -0.25 -12.13
CA VAL A 267 1.78 -0.39 -11.86
C VAL A 267 2.39 -1.64 -12.50
N ALA A 268 1.73 -2.78 -12.39
CA ALA A 268 2.23 -4.02 -13.00
C ALA A 268 2.35 -3.88 -14.52
N GLY A 269 1.31 -3.33 -15.15
CA GLY A 269 1.29 -3.09 -16.59
C GLY A 269 2.38 -2.12 -17.04
N GLU A 270 2.49 -0.95 -16.42
CA GLU A 270 3.50 0.08 -16.74
C GLU A 270 4.94 -0.43 -16.57
N LYS A 271 5.17 -1.38 -15.67
CA LYS A 271 6.48 -2.03 -15.49
C LYS A 271 6.71 -3.24 -16.40
N GLY A 272 5.77 -3.55 -17.29
CA GLY A 272 5.86 -4.70 -18.16
C GLY A 272 5.81 -6.04 -17.43
N ILE A 273 5.26 -6.08 -16.20
CA ILE A 273 5.09 -7.30 -15.40
C ILE A 273 3.85 -8.04 -15.93
N PRO A 274 3.95 -9.36 -16.20
CA PRO A 274 2.81 -10.19 -16.60
C PRO A 274 1.67 -10.15 -15.58
N GLN A 275 0.44 -9.96 -16.05
CA GLN A 275 -0.69 -9.91 -15.12
C GLN A 275 -1.94 -10.59 -15.66
N VAL A 276 -2.69 -11.21 -14.76
CA VAL A 276 -4.03 -11.73 -14.98
C VAL A 276 -4.99 -11.05 -14.01
N VAL A 277 -6.09 -10.50 -14.52
CA VAL A 277 -7.08 -9.77 -13.75
C VAL A 277 -8.42 -10.49 -13.79
N ALA A 278 -9.13 -10.53 -12.67
CA ALA A 278 -10.50 -11.02 -12.58
C ALA A 278 -11.40 -10.01 -11.84
N PRO A 279 -12.73 -10.02 -12.06
CA PRO A 279 -13.61 -8.95 -11.61
C PRO A 279 -14.23 -9.16 -10.22
N ALA A 280 -13.60 -9.90 -9.30
CA ALA A 280 -14.23 -10.14 -8.00
C ALA A 280 -14.54 -8.83 -7.26
N GLY A 281 -15.80 -8.68 -6.87
CA GLY A 281 -16.28 -7.53 -6.12
C GLY A 281 -16.26 -6.20 -6.86
N VAL A 282 -16.03 -6.19 -8.18
CA VAL A 282 -16.13 -4.99 -9.02
C VAL A 282 -17.56 -4.48 -9.10
N ASN A 283 -18.52 -5.38 -9.02
CA ASN A 283 -19.97 -5.10 -9.06
C ASN A 283 -20.56 -4.73 -7.70
N THR A 284 -19.72 -4.56 -6.65
CA THR A 284 -20.20 -4.29 -5.30
C THR A 284 -19.38 -3.22 -4.59
N ILE A 285 -20.03 -2.51 -3.68
CA ILE A 285 -19.36 -1.68 -2.66
C ILE A 285 -19.54 -2.31 -1.28
N SER A 286 -18.54 -2.20 -0.44
CA SER A 286 -18.59 -2.60 0.97
C SER A 286 -18.75 -1.37 1.85
N ARG A 287 -19.68 -1.40 2.80
CA ARG A 287 -19.84 -0.38 3.84
C ARG A 287 -19.61 -1.03 5.20
N VAL A 288 -18.73 -0.45 5.99
CA VAL A 288 -18.36 -0.93 7.32
C VAL A 288 -18.66 0.14 8.35
N GLY A 289 -19.19 -0.27 9.51
CA GLY A 289 -19.57 0.64 10.60
C GLY A 289 -20.99 1.20 10.47
N PHE A 290 -21.87 0.53 9.71
CA PHE A 290 -23.27 0.92 9.52
C PHE A 290 -24.19 -0.24 9.83
N THR A 291 -25.20 -0.01 10.69
CA THR A 291 -26.31 -0.94 10.90
C THR A 291 -27.32 -0.85 9.74
N ALA A 292 -28.30 -1.76 9.73
CA ALA A 292 -29.37 -1.74 8.74
C ALA A 292 -30.21 -0.46 8.80
N GLU A 293 -30.40 0.11 9.98
CA GLU A 293 -31.12 1.36 10.16
C GLU A 293 -30.34 2.57 9.61
N GLU A 294 -29.03 2.58 9.77
CA GLU A 294 -28.13 3.67 9.39
C GLU A 294 -27.77 3.68 7.89
N LEU A 295 -28.04 2.57 7.17
CA LEU A 295 -27.81 2.53 5.72
C LEU A 295 -28.69 3.57 5.01
N ALA A 296 -28.06 4.36 4.12
CA ALA A 296 -28.74 5.41 3.38
C ALA A 296 -29.96 4.86 2.60
N PRO A 297 -31.10 5.60 2.55
CA PRO A 297 -32.33 5.10 1.95
C PRO A 297 -32.18 4.60 0.51
N GLU A 298 -31.38 5.28 -0.32
CA GLU A 298 -31.11 4.92 -1.69
C GLU A 298 -30.34 3.59 -1.82
N LEU A 299 -29.50 3.24 -0.84
CA LEU A 299 -28.79 1.98 -0.78
C LEU A 299 -29.67 0.83 -0.29
N LYS A 300 -30.66 1.11 0.58
CA LYS A 300 -31.66 0.12 1.01
C LYS A 300 -32.55 -0.38 -0.13
N LEU A 301 -32.75 0.45 -1.17
CA LEU A 301 -33.52 0.08 -2.37
C LEU A 301 -32.75 -0.82 -3.35
N ARG A 302 -31.45 -0.95 -3.17
CA ARG A 302 -30.59 -1.81 -4.02
C ARG A 302 -30.51 -3.25 -3.48
N LYS A 303 -30.06 -4.16 -4.31
CA LYS A 303 -29.60 -5.47 -3.82
C LYS A 303 -28.51 -5.24 -2.77
N HIS A 304 -28.70 -5.76 -1.58
CA HIS A 304 -27.70 -5.66 -0.51
C HIS A 304 -27.73 -6.92 0.38
N PHE A 305 -26.61 -7.15 1.07
CA PHE A 305 -26.42 -8.26 1.97
C PHE A 305 -25.60 -7.85 3.18
N PHE A 306 -26.15 -8.04 4.39
CA PHE A 306 -25.41 -7.88 5.63
C PHE A 306 -24.67 -9.16 5.96
N MET A 307 -23.33 -9.10 6.00
CA MET A 307 -22.50 -10.23 6.43
C MET A 307 -22.56 -10.41 7.95
N GLU A 308 -22.64 -9.29 8.63
CA GLU A 308 -22.74 -9.12 10.08
C GLU A 308 -23.36 -7.75 10.37
N GLU A 309 -23.65 -7.47 11.64
CA GLU A 309 -24.40 -6.27 12.06
C GLU A 309 -23.86 -4.95 11.49
N LEU A 310 -22.54 -4.83 11.35
CA LEU A 310 -21.86 -3.58 10.96
C LEU A 310 -21.18 -3.64 9.59
N ARG A 311 -21.48 -4.63 8.75
CA ARG A 311 -20.88 -4.74 7.43
C ARG A 311 -21.88 -5.18 6.37
N VAL A 312 -22.14 -4.29 5.43
CA VAL A 312 -23.04 -4.53 4.30
C VAL A 312 -22.31 -4.50 2.96
N THR A 313 -22.70 -5.37 2.06
CA THR A 313 -22.31 -5.35 0.63
C THR A 313 -23.52 -4.88 -0.17
N VAL A 314 -23.34 -3.92 -1.06
CA VAL A 314 -24.39 -3.33 -1.90
C VAL A 314 -23.98 -3.46 -3.36
N TRP A 315 -24.88 -3.94 -4.23
CA TRP A 315 -24.63 -4.13 -5.66
C TRP A 315 -24.78 -2.85 -6.45
N LEU A 316 -23.94 -2.68 -7.45
CA LEU A 316 -24.02 -1.62 -8.44
C LEU A 316 -25.16 -1.86 -9.42
N ASN A 317 -25.68 -0.78 -10.02
CA ASN A 317 -26.59 -0.84 -11.13
C ASN A 317 -25.81 -0.97 -12.47
N THR A 318 -26.53 -1.20 -13.57
CA THR A 318 -25.95 -1.40 -14.90
C THR A 318 -25.07 -0.22 -15.34
N GLN A 319 -25.57 1.02 -15.18
CA GLN A 319 -24.84 2.23 -15.59
C GLN A 319 -23.54 2.40 -14.82
N GLU A 320 -23.56 2.15 -13.51
CA GLU A 320 -22.37 2.18 -12.66
C GLU A 320 -21.35 1.11 -13.06
N LEU A 321 -21.83 -0.08 -13.49
CA LEU A 321 -20.97 -1.15 -14.00
C LEU A 321 -20.32 -0.81 -15.34
N GLU A 322 -21.03 -0.17 -16.25
CA GLU A 322 -20.46 0.31 -17.53
C GLU A 322 -19.43 1.42 -17.28
N GLU A 323 -19.68 2.31 -16.30
CA GLU A 323 -18.69 3.30 -15.87
C GLU A 323 -17.42 2.61 -15.31
N MET A 324 -17.59 1.59 -14.46
CA MET A 324 -16.47 0.82 -13.96
C MET A 324 -15.70 0.11 -15.07
N ALA A 325 -16.38 -0.51 -16.03
CA ALA A 325 -15.73 -1.14 -17.19
C ALA A 325 -14.83 -0.15 -17.94
N SER A 326 -15.31 1.09 -18.13
CA SER A 326 -14.53 2.15 -18.77
C SER A 326 -13.29 2.53 -17.95
N ILE A 327 -13.42 2.67 -16.62
CA ILE A 327 -12.29 2.98 -15.71
C ILE A 327 -11.26 1.85 -15.73
N TYR A 328 -11.70 0.59 -15.69
CA TYR A 328 -10.79 -0.56 -15.74
C TYR A 328 -10.06 -0.65 -17.08
N ALA A 329 -10.76 -0.40 -18.18
CA ALA A 329 -10.14 -0.36 -19.51
C ALA A 329 -9.09 0.75 -19.60
N GLU A 330 -9.40 1.97 -19.13
CA GLU A 330 -8.44 3.10 -19.11
C GLU A 330 -7.15 2.74 -18.37
N LYS A 331 -7.28 2.11 -17.20
CA LYS A 331 -6.14 1.70 -16.37
C LYS A 331 -5.31 0.59 -17.02
N LEU A 332 -5.98 -0.45 -17.50
CA LEU A 332 -5.32 -1.60 -18.12
C LEU A 332 -4.70 -1.28 -19.49
N ASN A 333 -5.24 -0.31 -20.23
CA ASN A 333 -4.67 0.13 -21.51
C ASN A 333 -3.27 0.75 -21.39
N LYS A 334 -2.84 1.12 -20.17
CA LYS A 334 -1.45 1.56 -19.87
C LYS A 334 -0.45 0.40 -19.82
N ALA A 335 -0.95 -0.85 -19.86
CA ALA A 335 -0.07 -2.01 -19.72
C ALA A 335 0.86 -2.15 -20.94
N GLU A 336 2.17 -2.27 -20.67
CA GLU A 336 3.23 -2.59 -21.63
C GLU A 336 3.58 -4.08 -21.60
N GLY A 337 3.23 -4.77 -20.50
CA GLY A 337 3.43 -6.20 -20.31
C GLY A 337 2.24 -7.06 -20.72
N PRO A 338 2.46 -8.38 -20.88
CA PRO A 338 1.39 -9.32 -21.19
C PRO A 338 0.27 -9.27 -20.14
N THR A 339 -0.94 -9.00 -20.59
CA THR A 339 -2.10 -8.80 -19.71
C THR A 339 -3.31 -9.56 -20.23
N LYS A 340 -4.04 -10.24 -19.34
CA LYS A 340 -5.32 -10.90 -19.66
C LYS A 340 -6.36 -10.56 -18.60
N PHE A 341 -7.63 -10.46 -19.06
CA PHE A 341 -8.78 -10.27 -18.19
C PHE A 341 -9.72 -11.49 -18.30
N LEU A 342 -9.91 -12.20 -17.19
CA LEU A 342 -10.78 -13.39 -17.15
C LEU A 342 -12.11 -13.06 -16.48
N ILE A 343 -13.21 -13.41 -17.15
CA ILE A 343 -14.58 -13.12 -16.69
C ILE A 343 -15.29 -14.43 -16.34
N PRO A 344 -15.62 -14.67 -15.06
CA PRO A 344 -16.51 -15.78 -14.70
C PRO A 344 -17.96 -15.40 -15.03
N LYS A 345 -18.63 -16.20 -15.87
CA LYS A 345 -20.00 -15.92 -16.34
C LYS A 345 -21.08 -16.19 -15.30
N ARG A 346 -20.77 -17.01 -14.27
CA ARG A 346 -21.75 -17.48 -13.27
C ARG A 346 -21.57 -16.81 -11.91
N GLY A 347 -21.12 -15.56 -11.88
CA GLY A 347 -21.00 -14.72 -10.70
C GLY A 347 -19.55 -14.38 -10.32
N TRP A 348 -19.36 -13.17 -9.79
CA TRP A 348 -18.07 -12.56 -9.45
C TRP A 348 -17.72 -12.65 -7.96
N ILE A 349 -18.61 -13.20 -7.16
CA ILE A 349 -18.39 -13.60 -5.78
C ILE A 349 -19.10 -14.93 -5.51
N SER A 350 -18.65 -15.69 -4.51
CA SER A 350 -19.13 -17.06 -4.24
C SER A 350 -20.62 -17.17 -3.95
N ILE A 351 -21.29 -16.10 -3.51
CA ILE A 351 -22.74 -16.07 -3.24
C ILE A 351 -23.59 -15.72 -4.46
N GLU A 352 -23.00 -15.26 -5.55
CA GLU A 352 -23.68 -15.00 -6.82
C GLU A 352 -23.82 -16.27 -7.64
N LYS A 353 -24.62 -17.22 -7.14
CA LYS A 353 -24.89 -18.49 -7.82
C LYS A 353 -26.22 -18.44 -8.53
N GLU A 354 -26.32 -19.20 -9.61
CA GLU A 354 -27.59 -19.38 -10.31
C GLU A 354 -28.71 -19.78 -9.34
N GLY A 355 -29.85 -19.09 -9.43
CA GLY A 355 -30.96 -19.24 -8.48
C GLY A 355 -30.86 -18.38 -7.22
N SER A 356 -29.73 -17.73 -6.93
CA SER A 356 -29.66 -16.76 -5.85
C SER A 356 -30.20 -15.40 -6.29
N GLN A 357 -30.73 -14.61 -5.34
CA GLN A 357 -31.20 -13.24 -5.61
C GLN A 357 -30.07 -12.28 -6.06
N PHE A 358 -28.81 -12.69 -5.89
CA PHE A 358 -27.62 -11.89 -6.24
C PHE A 358 -27.10 -12.18 -7.64
N PHE A 359 -27.53 -13.29 -8.26
CA PHE A 359 -27.12 -13.64 -9.60
C PHE A 359 -27.72 -12.67 -10.64
N ASP A 360 -26.87 -12.02 -11.42
CA ASP A 360 -27.29 -10.98 -12.37
C ASP A 360 -26.47 -11.03 -13.67
N PRO A 361 -26.77 -11.99 -14.55
CA PRO A 361 -26.02 -12.17 -15.80
C PRO A 361 -26.16 -10.99 -16.77
N GLN A 362 -27.25 -10.20 -16.69
CA GLN A 362 -27.43 -9.04 -17.56
C GLN A 362 -26.43 -7.93 -17.21
N ASN A 363 -26.25 -7.66 -15.93
CA ASN A 363 -25.27 -6.70 -15.44
C ASN A 363 -23.82 -7.15 -15.77
N VAL A 364 -23.54 -8.47 -15.67
CA VAL A 364 -22.26 -9.04 -16.10
C VAL A 364 -22.02 -8.77 -17.58
N GLN A 365 -23.01 -9.00 -18.44
CA GLN A 365 -22.89 -8.79 -19.89
C GLN A 365 -22.72 -7.31 -20.26
N ALA A 366 -23.38 -6.38 -19.58
CA ALA A 366 -23.20 -4.94 -19.78
C ALA A 366 -21.74 -4.52 -19.50
N PHE A 367 -21.17 -4.95 -18.36
CA PHE A 367 -19.76 -4.70 -18.05
C PHE A 367 -18.83 -5.29 -19.11
N VAL A 368 -19.03 -6.57 -19.49
CA VAL A 368 -18.17 -7.27 -20.45
C VAL A 368 -18.22 -6.60 -21.83
N GLY A 369 -19.41 -6.23 -22.28
CA GLY A 369 -19.58 -5.52 -23.55
C GLY A 369 -18.82 -4.19 -23.55
N LYS A 370 -18.98 -3.41 -22.49
CA LYS A 370 -18.30 -2.11 -22.36
C LYS A 370 -16.79 -2.25 -22.19
N LEU A 371 -16.33 -3.26 -21.43
CA LEU A 371 -14.91 -3.54 -21.27
C LEU A 371 -14.25 -3.89 -22.61
N LYS A 372 -14.85 -4.80 -23.38
CA LYS A 372 -14.35 -5.20 -24.71
C LYS A 372 -14.34 -4.06 -25.71
N GLU A 373 -15.31 -3.14 -25.63
CA GLU A 373 -15.35 -1.93 -26.48
C GLU A 373 -14.16 -1.00 -26.21
N LYS A 374 -13.70 -0.91 -24.96
CA LYS A 374 -12.72 0.08 -24.50
C LYS A 374 -11.30 -0.46 -24.35
N LEU A 375 -11.14 -1.78 -24.15
CA LEU A 375 -9.81 -2.37 -24.02
C LEU A 375 -9.08 -2.39 -25.36
N LYS A 376 -7.77 -2.15 -25.32
CA LYS A 376 -6.90 -2.36 -26.49
C LYS A 376 -6.85 -3.84 -26.88
N ALA A 377 -6.70 -4.09 -28.18
CA ALA A 377 -6.81 -5.43 -28.77
C ALA A 377 -5.80 -6.46 -28.24
N GLU A 378 -4.67 -6.00 -27.73
CA GLU A 378 -3.61 -6.82 -27.17
C GLU A 378 -3.99 -7.44 -25.81
N ILE A 379 -5.02 -6.92 -25.14
CA ILE A 379 -5.50 -7.46 -23.86
C ILE A 379 -6.64 -8.43 -24.14
N GLU A 380 -6.35 -9.73 -24.03
CA GLU A 380 -7.37 -10.76 -24.18
C GLU A 380 -8.40 -10.69 -23.05
N VAL A 381 -9.70 -10.67 -23.43
CA VAL A 381 -10.81 -10.87 -22.49
C VAL A 381 -11.36 -12.28 -22.70
N ARG A 382 -11.12 -13.17 -21.74
CA ARG A 382 -11.54 -14.57 -21.77
C ARG A 382 -12.72 -14.79 -20.83
N GLU A 383 -13.84 -15.23 -21.39
CA GLU A 383 -15.04 -15.61 -20.62
C GLU A 383 -14.99 -17.08 -20.25
N VAL A 384 -15.26 -17.41 -18.98
CA VAL A 384 -15.26 -18.78 -18.44
C VAL A 384 -16.63 -19.10 -17.89
N ASP A 385 -17.21 -20.22 -18.29
CA ASP A 385 -18.53 -20.67 -17.83
C ASP A 385 -18.44 -21.32 -16.43
N ALA A 386 -18.16 -20.51 -15.42
CA ALA A 386 -18.00 -20.88 -14.03
C ALA A 386 -18.33 -19.70 -13.10
N ASN A 387 -18.56 -19.96 -11.82
CA ASN A 387 -18.49 -18.93 -10.78
C ASN A 387 -17.01 -18.65 -10.46
N ILE A 388 -16.70 -17.45 -9.99
CA ILE A 388 -15.33 -17.06 -9.67
C ILE A 388 -14.65 -17.97 -8.63
N ASP A 389 -15.41 -18.54 -7.71
CA ASP A 389 -14.89 -19.41 -6.64
C ASP A 389 -14.86 -20.91 -7.04
N ASP A 390 -15.19 -21.22 -8.28
CA ASP A 390 -15.15 -22.60 -8.78
C ASP A 390 -13.72 -23.02 -9.18
N PRO A 391 -13.36 -24.30 -8.95
CA PRO A 391 -12.07 -24.86 -9.40
C PRO A 391 -11.83 -24.74 -10.94
N ILE A 392 -12.91 -24.69 -11.73
CA ILE A 392 -12.82 -24.49 -13.19
C ILE A 392 -12.24 -23.11 -13.48
N PHE A 393 -12.76 -22.08 -12.80
CA PHE A 393 -12.24 -20.72 -12.97
C PHE A 393 -10.80 -20.60 -12.48
N ALA A 394 -10.47 -21.20 -11.33
CA ALA A 394 -9.12 -21.22 -10.81
C ALA A 394 -8.11 -21.83 -11.80
N ARG A 395 -8.46 -22.94 -12.46
CA ARG A 395 -7.61 -23.55 -13.50
C ARG A 395 -7.43 -22.61 -14.69
N ALA A 396 -8.50 -21.94 -15.15
CA ALA A 396 -8.40 -20.97 -16.23
C ALA A 396 -7.49 -19.78 -15.88
N ILE A 397 -7.50 -19.31 -14.63
CA ILE A 397 -6.56 -18.29 -14.13
C ILE A 397 -5.12 -18.81 -14.19
N VAL A 398 -4.85 -20.03 -13.74
CA VAL A 398 -3.51 -20.62 -13.77
C VAL A 398 -3.00 -20.75 -15.21
N GLU A 399 -3.81 -21.27 -16.12
CA GLU A 399 -3.47 -21.38 -17.55
C GLU A 399 -3.14 -20.01 -18.15
N ALA A 400 -4.01 -19.02 -17.92
CA ALA A 400 -3.80 -17.66 -18.42
C ALA A 400 -2.54 -17.02 -17.81
N PHE A 401 -2.25 -17.30 -16.55
CA PHE A 401 -1.05 -16.79 -15.88
C PHE A 401 0.22 -17.42 -16.47
N GLU A 402 0.24 -18.73 -16.68
CA GLU A 402 1.38 -19.39 -17.32
C GLU A 402 1.59 -18.92 -18.77
N GLU A 403 0.49 -18.58 -19.49
CA GLU A 403 0.57 -17.99 -20.83
C GLU A 403 1.24 -16.60 -20.82
N VAL A 404 0.82 -15.70 -19.93
CA VAL A 404 1.41 -14.34 -19.85
C VAL A 404 2.86 -14.39 -19.38
N MET A 405 3.20 -15.31 -18.48
CA MET A 405 4.60 -15.53 -18.06
C MET A 405 5.49 -16.01 -19.20
N ARG A 406 5.03 -16.93 -20.04
CA ARG A 406 5.75 -17.38 -21.25
C ARG A 406 5.93 -16.25 -22.26
N LEU A 407 4.88 -15.49 -22.55
CA LEU A 407 4.96 -14.33 -23.44
C LEU A 407 6.03 -13.32 -23.01
N LYS A 408 6.19 -13.11 -21.71
CA LYS A 408 7.23 -12.25 -21.16
C LYS A 408 8.64 -12.83 -21.42
N GLN A 409 8.85 -14.11 -21.11
CA GLN A 409 10.13 -14.78 -21.32
C GLN A 409 10.54 -14.76 -22.81
N ASP A 410 9.60 -15.05 -23.70
CA ASP A 410 9.84 -15.02 -25.16
C ASP A 410 10.22 -13.63 -25.66
N SER A 411 9.66 -12.58 -25.04
CA SER A 411 9.98 -11.19 -25.39
C SER A 411 11.37 -10.76 -24.91
N GLU A 412 11.82 -11.30 -23.79
CA GLU A 412 13.16 -11.02 -23.20
C GLU A 412 14.27 -11.80 -23.91
N GLY A 413 13.96 -13.05 -24.34
CA GLY A 413 14.92 -13.87 -25.08
C GLY A 413 15.17 -13.41 -26.54
N ARG A 414 14.37 -12.47 -27.05
CA ARG A 414 14.55 -11.87 -28.38
C ARG A 414 15.31 -10.54 -28.39
N LYS A 415 15.61 -10.01 -27.22
CA LYS A 415 16.41 -8.79 -27.02
C LYS A 415 17.86 -9.17 -26.70
#